data_9c90c233daf95247358910785d9c7040
#
_entry.id   9c90c233daf95247358910785d9c7040
#
_cell.length_a   1.000
_cell.length_b   1.000
_cell.length_c   1.000
_cell.angle_alpha   90.00
_cell.angle_beta   90.00
_cell.angle_gamma   90.00
#
_symmetry.space_group_name_H-M   'P 1'
#
loop_
_entity.id
_entity.type
_entity.pdbx_description
1 polymer ?
#
loop_
_entity_poly.entity_id
_entity_poly.type
_entity_poly.pdbx_seq_one_letter_code
_entity_poly.pdbx_strand_id
1 'polypeptide(L)'
;MKSAHDIIIRPVITEAAMDMLPAKKYVFEVASDANKAEIAKAVEEVFAASKVKVAAVRTINMKKKPKRLGVHFGYTSEWKKAIVTLTPDSGEIEFFEGLN
;
A
#
# COMPACT_ATOMS: atom_id res chain seq x y z
N MET A 1 19.17 -1.58 7.68
CA MET A 1 17.97 -0.76 7.84
C MET A 1 17.31 -0.56 6.50
N LYS A 2 15.99 -0.76 6.41
CA LYS A 2 15.27 -0.55 5.15
C LYS A 2 14.99 0.93 4.95
N SER A 3 15.15 1.40 3.72
CA SER A 3 14.72 2.74 3.37
C SER A 3 13.20 2.77 3.20
N ALA A 4 12.62 3.97 3.17
CA ALA A 4 11.18 4.12 2.93
C ALA A 4 10.76 3.50 1.60
N HIS A 5 11.60 3.59 0.57
CA HIS A 5 11.32 3.00 -0.74
C HIS A 5 11.39 1.47 -0.73
N ASP A 6 12.15 0.89 0.20
CA ASP A 6 12.20 -0.56 0.37
C ASP A 6 10.95 -1.09 1.08
N ILE A 7 10.32 -0.24 1.89
CA ILE A 7 9.12 -0.60 2.65
C ILE A 7 7.87 -0.46 1.78
N ILE A 8 7.72 0.67 1.08
CA ILE A 8 6.61 0.92 0.16
C ILE A 8 7.04 0.49 -1.24
N ILE A 9 6.55 -0.66 -1.68
CA ILE A 9 6.99 -1.24 -2.95
C ILE A 9 6.28 -0.58 -4.13
N ARG A 10 4.93 -0.54 -4.08
CA ARG A 10 4.14 0.05 -5.16
C ARG A 10 2.71 0.31 -4.69
N PRO A 11 1.98 1.22 -5.34
CA PRO A 11 0.56 1.37 -5.07
C PRO A 11 -0.23 0.21 -5.65
N VAL A 12 -1.32 -0.17 -4.97
CA VAL A 12 -2.27 -1.14 -5.48
C VAL A 12 -3.43 -0.36 -6.12
N ILE A 13 -3.58 -0.51 -7.43
CA ILE A 13 -4.58 0.25 -8.18
C ILE A 13 -5.64 -0.70 -8.71
N THR A 14 -6.72 -0.85 -7.95
CA THR A 14 -7.87 -1.67 -8.31
C THR A 14 -9.11 -0.81 -8.14
N GLU A 15 -10.27 -1.28 -8.64
CA GLU A 15 -11.52 -0.56 -8.43
C GLU A 15 -11.80 -0.33 -6.94
N ALA A 16 -11.61 -1.37 -6.13
CA ALA A 16 -11.82 -1.26 -4.69
C ALA A 16 -10.88 -0.22 -4.05
N ALA A 17 -9.62 -0.20 -4.48
CA ALA A 17 -8.66 0.77 -3.96
C ALA A 17 -9.01 2.20 -4.38
N MET A 18 -9.46 2.38 -5.63
CA MET A 18 -9.86 3.70 -6.13
C MET A 18 -11.11 4.21 -5.38
N ASP A 19 -12.03 3.32 -5.03
CA ASP A 19 -13.23 3.69 -4.28
C ASP A 19 -12.91 4.20 -2.87
N MET A 20 -11.75 3.90 -2.34
CA MET A 20 -11.32 4.36 -1.02
C MET A 20 -10.72 5.76 -1.04
N LEU A 21 -10.36 6.28 -2.20
CA LEU A 21 -9.68 7.58 -2.31
C LEU A 21 -10.45 8.74 -1.69
N PRO A 22 -11.78 8.87 -1.89
CA PRO A 22 -12.53 9.96 -1.26
C PRO A 22 -12.47 9.96 0.26
N ALA A 23 -12.24 8.80 0.87
CA ALA A 23 -12.08 8.67 2.32
C ALA A 23 -10.63 8.84 2.77
N LYS A 24 -9.74 9.28 1.87
CA LYS A 24 -8.30 9.43 2.10
C LYS A 24 -7.63 8.14 2.55
N LYS A 25 -8.07 7.03 1.97
CA LYS A 25 -7.45 5.72 2.17
C LYS A 25 -6.72 5.30 0.92
N TYR A 26 -5.48 4.91 1.08
CA TYR A 26 -4.61 4.51 -0.01
C TYR A 26 -4.08 3.11 0.24
N VAL A 27 -3.99 2.31 -0.81
CA VAL A 27 -3.56 0.93 -0.69
C VAL A 27 -2.20 0.74 -1.33
N PHE A 28 -1.29 0.11 -0.61
CA PHE A 28 0.08 -0.14 -1.09
C PHE A 28 0.45 -1.59 -0.90
N GLU A 29 1.28 -2.09 -1.82
CA GLU A 29 2.04 -3.31 -1.56
C GLU A 29 3.28 -2.90 -0.78
N VAL A 30 3.52 -3.55 0.37
CA VAL A 30 4.61 -3.21 1.27
C VAL A 30 5.48 -4.44 1.52
N ALA A 31 6.67 -4.21 2.08
CA ALA A 31 7.57 -5.29 2.45
C ALA A 31 6.88 -6.21 3.45
N SER A 32 7.02 -7.53 3.26
CA SER A 32 6.30 -8.53 4.05
C SER A 32 6.65 -8.50 5.53
N ASP A 33 7.83 -8.00 5.88
CA ASP A 33 8.30 -7.91 7.26
C ASP A 33 8.15 -6.51 7.87
N ALA A 34 7.51 -5.57 7.14
CA ALA A 34 7.27 -4.23 7.65
C ALA A 34 6.08 -4.23 8.64
N ASN A 35 6.22 -3.51 9.73
CA ASN A 35 5.13 -3.33 10.69
C ASN A 35 4.38 -2.02 10.41
N LYS A 36 3.27 -1.81 11.12
CA LYS A 36 2.42 -0.63 10.90
C LYS A 36 3.17 0.69 11.15
N ALA A 37 4.02 0.74 12.17
CA ALA A 37 4.78 1.94 12.49
C ALA A 37 5.78 2.28 11.37
N GLU A 38 6.47 1.26 10.86
CA GLU A 38 7.40 1.42 9.75
C GLU A 38 6.68 1.89 8.49
N ILE A 39 5.52 1.33 8.21
CA ILE A 39 4.72 1.67 7.03
C ILE A 39 4.25 3.12 7.12
N ALA A 40 3.72 3.55 8.27
CA ALA A 40 3.27 4.92 8.47
C ALA A 40 4.42 5.91 8.25
N LYS A 41 5.56 5.64 8.85
CA LYS A 41 6.73 6.48 8.72
C LYS A 41 7.24 6.54 7.27
N ALA A 42 7.25 5.39 6.59
CA ALA A 42 7.69 5.30 5.20
C ALA A 42 6.78 6.11 4.28
N VAL A 43 5.47 6.04 4.46
CA VAL A 43 4.52 6.80 3.66
C VAL A 43 4.75 8.30 3.85
N GLU A 44 4.89 8.75 5.09
CA GLU A 44 5.14 10.16 5.38
C GLU A 44 6.46 10.63 4.78
N GLU A 45 7.46 9.77 4.75
CA GLU A 45 8.77 10.10 4.20
C GLU A 45 8.78 10.11 2.66
N VAL A 46 8.19 9.09 2.04
CA VAL A 46 8.12 9.00 0.57
C VAL A 46 7.31 10.15 -0.03
N PHE A 47 6.23 10.53 0.64
CA PHE A 47 5.34 11.60 0.16
C PHE A 47 5.48 12.89 0.96
N ALA A 48 6.68 13.16 1.50
CA ALA A 48 6.95 14.34 2.31
C ALA A 48 6.64 15.65 1.58
N ALA A 49 6.86 15.68 0.27
CA ALA A 49 6.58 16.88 -0.54
C ALA A 49 5.09 17.24 -0.56
N SER A 50 4.22 16.24 -0.38
CA SER A 50 2.76 16.43 -0.35
C SER A 50 2.23 16.65 1.07
N LYS A 51 3.13 16.71 2.05
CA LYS A 51 2.79 16.93 3.48
C LYS A 51 1.73 15.93 3.98
N VAL A 52 1.96 14.66 3.65
CA VAL A 52 1.06 13.58 4.02
C VAL A 52 1.19 13.25 5.51
N LYS A 53 0.04 13.12 6.18
CA LYS A 53 -0.02 12.71 7.59
C LYS A 53 -0.86 11.46 7.72
N VAL A 54 -0.29 10.43 8.32
CA VAL A 54 -0.96 9.14 8.46
C VAL A 54 -1.72 9.08 9.77
N ALA A 55 -3.03 8.78 9.69
CA ALA A 55 -3.89 8.60 10.86
C ALA A 55 -3.86 7.15 11.34
N ALA A 56 -3.90 6.20 10.40
CA ALA A 56 -3.95 4.78 10.75
C ALA A 56 -3.38 3.94 9.61
N VAL A 57 -2.89 2.76 9.95
CA VAL A 57 -2.43 1.78 8.97
C VAL A 57 -3.06 0.43 9.31
N ARG A 58 -3.66 -0.19 8.32
CA ARG A 58 -4.18 -1.55 8.43
C ARG A 58 -3.37 -2.43 7.49
N THR A 59 -2.93 -3.59 7.96
CA THR A 59 -2.17 -4.52 7.14
C THR A 59 -2.94 -5.82 6.93
N ILE A 60 -2.82 -6.36 5.73
CA ILE A 60 -3.43 -7.63 5.36
C ILE A 60 -2.36 -8.47 4.66
N ASN A 61 -2.11 -9.66 5.20
CA ASN A 61 -1.19 -10.59 4.57
C ASN A 61 -1.94 -11.34 3.48
N MET A 62 -1.49 -11.18 2.24
CA MET A 62 -2.04 -11.89 1.09
C MET A 62 -1.27 -13.18 0.93
N LYS A 63 -1.90 -14.28 1.34
CA LYS A 63 -1.26 -15.59 1.34
C LYS A 63 -1.17 -16.17 -0.06
N LYS A 64 -0.24 -17.10 -0.24
CA LYS A 64 -0.15 -17.90 -1.48
C LYS A 64 -1.47 -18.57 -1.75
N LYS A 65 -1.91 -18.51 -3.00
CA LYS A 65 -3.08 -19.23 -3.45
C LYS A 65 -2.66 -20.22 -4.55
N PRO A 66 -3.14 -21.47 -4.51
CA PRO A 66 -2.87 -22.38 -5.62
C PRO A 66 -3.53 -21.84 -6.89
N LYS A 67 -2.78 -21.87 -7.97
CA LYS A 67 -3.27 -21.39 -9.24
C LYS A 67 -3.03 -22.45 -10.29
N ARG A 68 -4.10 -22.90 -10.94
CA ARG A 68 -3.99 -23.89 -11.99
C ARG A 68 -3.58 -23.22 -13.30
N LEU A 69 -2.47 -23.70 -13.87
CA LEU A 69 -1.95 -23.19 -15.12
C LEU A 69 -1.93 -24.34 -16.14
N GLY A 70 -3.08 -24.65 -16.73
CA GLY A 70 -3.21 -25.78 -17.61
C GLY A 70 -3.00 -27.08 -16.87
N VAL A 71 -1.96 -27.86 -17.26
CA VAL A 71 -1.61 -29.13 -16.58
C VAL A 71 -0.67 -28.91 -15.39
N HIS A 72 -0.26 -27.68 -15.16
CA HIS A 72 0.65 -27.34 -14.07
C HIS A 72 -0.08 -26.57 -12.98
N PHE A 73 0.36 -26.74 -11.74
CA PHE A 73 -0.10 -25.96 -10.62
C PHE A 73 1.01 -25.02 -10.16
N GLY A 74 0.65 -23.78 -9.91
CA GLY A 74 1.56 -22.80 -9.34
C GLY A 74 0.92 -22.11 -8.15
N TYR A 75 1.68 -21.21 -7.55
CA TYR A 75 1.22 -20.40 -6.42
C TYR A 75 1.53 -18.94 -6.69
N THR A 76 0.59 -18.08 -6.32
CA THR A 76 0.89 -16.63 -6.31
C THR A 76 1.83 -16.37 -5.14
N SER A 77 2.73 -15.40 -5.32
CA SER A 77 3.64 -15.00 -4.26
C SER A 77 2.88 -14.41 -3.07
N GLU A 78 3.38 -14.69 -1.88
CA GLU A 78 2.87 -14.01 -0.69
C GLU A 78 3.31 -12.56 -0.70
N TRP A 79 2.40 -11.67 -0.30
CA TRP A 79 2.71 -10.27 -0.22
C TRP A 79 1.86 -9.61 0.86
N LYS A 80 2.27 -8.43 1.29
CA LYS A 80 1.58 -7.69 2.33
C LYS A 80 0.96 -6.44 1.74
N LYS A 81 -0.33 -6.26 1.99
CA LYS A 81 -1.08 -5.09 1.57
C LYS A 81 -1.27 -4.18 2.78
N ALA A 82 -1.06 -2.89 2.59
CA ALA A 82 -1.30 -1.90 3.63
C ALA A 82 -2.36 -0.92 3.16
N ILE A 83 -3.36 -0.70 3.99
CA ILE A 83 -4.38 0.33 3.76
C ILE A 83 -4.01 1.48 4.69
N VAL A 84 -3.58 2.58 4.12
CA VAL A 84 -3.11 3.75 4.85
C VAL A 84 -4.22 4.80 4.84
N THR A 85 -4.69 5.19 6.03
CA THR A 85 -5.70 6.23 6.18
C THR A 85 -4.99 7.52 6.58
N LEU A 86 -5.20 8.57 5.83
CA LEU A 86 -4.62 9.89 6.10
C LEU A 86 -5.54 10.70 6.99
N THR A 87 -4.96 11.68 7.70
CA THR A 87 -5.75 12.61 8.52
C THR A 87 -6.54 13.56 7.62
N PRO A 88 -7.64 14.15 8.11
CA PRO A 88 -8.43 15.08 7.29
C PRO A 88 -7.65 16.31 6.82
N ASP A 89 -6.64 16.73 7.58
CA ASP A 89 -5.79 17.87 7.23
C ASP A 89 -4.55 17.50 6.42
N SER A 90 -4.41 16.22 6.08
CA SER A 90 -3.27 15.73 5.30
C SER A 90 -3.35 16.17 3.85
N GLY A 91 -2.18 16.34 3.22
CA GLY A 91 -2.10 16.44 1.78
C GLY A 91 -2.54 15.14 1.11
N GLU A 92 -2.78 15.19 -0.17
CA GLU A 92 -3.19 14.02 -0.95
C GLU A 92 -2.00 13.41 -1.69
N ILE A 93 -2.08 12.11 -1.91
CA ILE A 93 -1.07 11.40 -2.68
C ILE A 93 -1.46 11.47 -4.14
N GLU A 94 -0.74 12.28 -4.90
CA GLU A 94 -1.12 12.66 -6.26
C GLU A 94 -0.97 11.57 -7.30
N PHE A 95 -0.10 10.58 -7.08
CA PHE A 95 0.15 9.59 -8.13
C PHE A 95 -1.09 8.76 -8.48
N PHE A 96 -2.07 8.65 -7.57
CA PHE A 96 -3.33 7.98 -7.88
C PHE A 96 -4.15 8.78 -8.89
N GLU A 97 -4.03 10.09 -8.86
CA GLU A 97 -4.74 10.96 -9.81
C GLU A 97 -4.10 10.92 -11.20
N GLY A 98 -2.79 10.76 -11.27
CA GLY A 98 -2.07 10.72 -12.53
C GLY A 98 -2.23 9.43 -13.32
N LEU A 99 -2.96 8.46 -12.80
CA LEU A 99 -3.10 7.14 -13.41
C LEU A 99 -4.43 6.94 -14.12
N ASN A 100 -5.19 7.97 -14.27
CA ASN A 100 -6.46 7.91 -15.03
C ASN A 100 -6.21 7.95 -16.54
#